data_a790662fe7d64a3ca131df46c0985b2f
#
_entry.id   a790662fe7d64a3ca131df46c0985b2f
#
_cell.length_a   1.000
_cell.length_b   1.000
_cell.length_c   1.000
_cell.angle_alpha   90.00
_cell.angle_beta   90.00
_cell.angle_gamma   90.00
#
_symmetry.space_group_name_H-M   'P 1'
#
loop_
_entity.id
_entity.type
_entity.pdbx_description
1 polymer ?
#
loop_
_entity_poly.entity_id
_entity_poly.type
_entity_poly.pdbx_seq_one_letter_code
_entity_poly.pdbx_strand_id
1 'polypeptide(L)'
;MITTEMTFDELAALMKKAAGITVDPQELEQGSDSPFDSFGLDSLGLLGIVGELENRHGRSLPPDSERCRTPREFLDLVNSTLTAGA
;
A
#
# COMPACT_ATOMS: atom_id res chain seq x y z
N MET A 1 -8.51 7.35 19.57
CA MET A 1 -7.49 6.30 19.47
C MET A 1 -6.72 6.44 18.16
N ILE A 2 -5.41 6.39 18.25
CA ILE A 2 -4.55 6.46 17.08
C ILE A 2 -4.34 5.05 16.54
N THR A 3 -4.65 4.85 15.28
CA THR A 3 -4.37 3.58 14.63
C THR A 3 -3.12 3.70 13.76
N THR A 4 -2.27 2.68 13.78
CA THR A 4 -1.09 2.62 12.95
C THR A 4 -1.37 1.86 11.65
N GLU A 5 -2.56 1.30 11.53
CA GLU A 5 -2.92 0.51 10.36
C GLU A 5 -3.12 1.38 9.12
N MET A 6 -2.65 0.87 8.00
CA MET A 6 -2.88 1.49 6.70
C MET A 6 -4.29 1.19 6.21
N THR A 7 -4.93 2.18 5.61
CA THR A 7 -6.29 2.05 5.07
C THR A 7 -6.26 2.16 3.55
N PHE A 8 -7.39 1.84 2.90
CA PHE A 8 -7.52 2.05 1.45
C PHE A 8 -7.43 3.53 1.09
N ASP A 9 -7.91 4.42 1.97
CA ASP A 9 -7.77 5.86 1.76
C ASP A 9 -6.30 6.26 1.68
N GLU A 10 -5.51 5.73 2.58
CA GLU A 10 -4.09 6.02 2.65
C GLU A 10 -3.36 5.42 1.44
N LEU A 11 -3.73 4.21 1.05
CA LEU A 11 -3.15 3.56 -0.12
C LEU A 11 -3.44 4.37 -1.38
N ALA A 12 -4.68 4.84 -1.54
CA ALA A 12 -5.06 5.67 -2.69
C ALA A 12 -4.24 6.96 -2.73
N ALA A 13 -4.04 7.59 -1.58
CA ALA A 13 -3.23 8.80 -1.48
C ALA A 13 -1.78 8.55 -1.86
N LEU A 14 -1.23 7.41 -1.44
CA LEU A 14 0.14 7.03 -1.77
C LEU A 14 0.29 6.69 -3.25
N MET A 15 -0.70 6.04 -3.85
CA MET A 15 -0.68 5.74 -5.28
C MET A 15 -0.62 7.04 -6.09
N LYS A 16 -1.33 8.06 -5.66
CA LYS A 16 -1.27 9.35 -6.31
C LYS A 16 0.09 10.02 -6.11
N LYS A 17 0.57 10.04 -4.88
CA LYS A 17 1.82 10.73 -4.54
C LYS A 17 3.05 10.05 -5.14
N ALA A 18 3.14 8.74 -5.01
CA ALA A 18 4.33 8.00 -5.41
C ALA A 18 4.31 7.53 -6.86
N ALA A 19 3.13 7.28 -7.41
CA ALA A 19 3.01 6.71 -8.75
C ALA A 19 2.20 7.57 -9.71
N GLY A 20 1.62 8.67 -9.25
CA GLY A 20 0.82 9.56 -10.09
C GLY A 20 -0.52 8.97 -10.51
N ILE A 21 -1.01 7.96 -9.81
CA ILE A 21 -2.25 7.27 -10.14
C ILE A 21 -3.38 7.81 -9.27
N THR A 22 -4.46 8.27 -9.92
CA THR A 22 -5.65 8.71 -9.21
C THR A 22 -6.65 7.55 -9.18
N VAL A 23 -6.98 7.07 -7.98
CA VAL A 23 -7.94 6.00 -7.80
C VAL A 23 -8.81 6.30 -6.58
N ASP A 24 -10.08 5.95 -6.67
CA ASP A 24 -11.01 6.12 -5.55
C ASP A 24 -10.75 5.02 -4.52
N PRO A 25 -10.67 5.36 -3.22
CA PRO A 25 -10.50 4.34 -2.17
C PRO A 25 -11.56 3.25 -2.21
N GLN A 26 -12.79 3.58 -2.59
CA GLN A 26 -13.87 2.58 -2.70
C GLN A 26 -13.59 1.61 -3.84
N GLU A 27 -13.02 2.08 -4.94
CA GLU A 27 -12.62 1.21 -6.05
C GLU A 27 -11.53 0.25 -5.63
N LEU A 28 -10.58 0.71 -4.83
CA LEU A 28 -9.53 -0.15 -4.29
C LEU A 28 -10.12 -1.22 -3.37
N GLU A 29 -11.05 -0.83 -2.52
CA GLU A 29 -11.68 -1.75 -1.58
C GLU A 29 -12.48 -2.81 -2.31
N GLN A 30 -13.29 -2.41 -3.29
CA GLN A 30 -14.10 -3.33 -4.08
C GLN A 30 -13.24 -4.24 -4.95
N GLY A 31 -12.14 -3.72 -5.48
CA GLY A 31 -11.20 -4.48 -6.30
C GLY A 31 -9.96 -4.92 -5.55
N SER A 32 -10.06 -5.11 -4.22
CA SER A 32 -8.89 -5.40 -3.39
C SER A 32 -8.23 -6.73 -3.73
N ASP A 33 -8.94 -7.64 -4.38
CA ASP A 33 -8.39 -8.92 -4.84
C ASP A 33 -7.96 -8.87 -6.31
N SER A 34 -8.12 -7.73 -6.97
CA SER A 34 -7.66 -7.54 -8.34
C SER A 34 -6.18 -7.15 -8.35
N PRO A 35 -5.44 -7.52 -9.40
CA PRO A 35 -4.02 -7.14 -9.47
C PRO A 35 -3.83 -5.63 -9.49
N PHE A 36 -2.73 -5.16 -8.94
CA PHE A 36 -2.38 -3.74 -8.97
C PHE A 36 -2.33 -3.18 -10.39
N ASP A 37 -1.91 -3.98 -11.38
CA ASP A 37 -1.86 -3.50 -12.77
C ASP A 37 -3.25 -3.19 -13.32
N SER A 38 -4.32 -3.74 -12.78
CA SER A 38 -5.67 -3.37 -13.20
C SER A 38 -6.00 -1.92 -12.77
N PHE A 39 -5.25 -1.37 -11.84
CA PHE A 39 -5.35 0.04 -11.42
C PHE A 39 -4.25 0.91 -12.05
N GLY A 40 -3.43 0.32 -12.93
CA GLY A 40 -2.35 1.05 -13.57
C GLY A 40 -1.05 1.13 -12.78
N LEU A 41 -0.96 0.42 -11.66
CA LEU A 41 0.25 0.43 -10.82
C LEU A 41 1.18 -0.69 -11.22
N ASP A 42 2.40 -0.33 -11.60
CA ASP A 42 3.45 -1.30 -11.92
C ASP A 42 4.37 -1.53 -10.71
N SER A 43 5.35 -2.42 -10.87
CA SER A 43 6.27 -2.76 -9.79
C SER A 43 7.13 -1.57 -9.36
N LEU A 44 7.47 -0.68 -10.27
CA LEU A 44 8.23 0.50 -9.93
C LEU A 44 7.41 1.47 -9.09
N GLY A 45 6.14 1.64 -9.43
CA GLY A 45 5.23 2.45 -8.63
C GLY A 45 5.03 1.86 -7.24
N LEU A 46 4.89 0.54 -7.15
CA LEU A 46 4.76 -0.12 -5.86
C LEU A 46 6.01 0.07 -5.00
N LEU A 47 7.18 0.00 -5.61
CA LEU A 47 8.44 0.25 -4.91
C LEU A 47 8.46 1.68 -4.33
N GLY A 48 7.95 2.65 -5.08
CA GLY A 48 7.83 4.02 -4.61
C GLY A 48 6.90 4.14 -3.40
N ILE A 49 5.80 3.41 -3.42
CA ILE A 49 4.85 3.39 -2.29
C ILE A 49 5.51 2.80 -1.05
N VAL A 50 6.24 1.69 -1.21
CA VAL A 50 6.98 1.07 -0.11
C VAL A 50 7.97 2.07 0.49
N GLY A 51 8.73 2.76 -0.35
CA GLY A 51 9.69 3.76 0.11
C GLY A 51 9.03 4.89 0.90
N GLU A 52 7.87 5.37 0.44
CA GLU A 52 7.12 6.41 1.15
C GLU A 52 6.64 5.93 2.51
N LEU A 53 6.15 4.69 2.58
CA LEU A 53 5.69 4.12 3.84
C LEU A 53 6.84 3.94 4.83
N GLU A 54 7.97 3.44 4.36
CA GLU A 54 9.15 3.27 5.21
C GLU A 54 9.61 4.61 5.78
N ASN A 55 9.62 5.62 4.94
CA ASN A 55 10.01 6.96 5.36
C ASN A 55 9.01 7.56 6.37
N ARG A 56 7.72 7.36 6.11
CA ARG A 56 6.65 7.91 6.94
C ARG A 56 6.61 7.27 8.33
N HIS A 57 6.85 5.97 8.41
CA HIS A 57 6.77 5.22 9.66
C HIS A 57 8.14 5.02 10.33
N GLY A 58 9.22 5.38 9.66
CA GLY A 58 10.57 5.26 10.22
C GLY A 58 11.01 3.82 10.43
N ARG A 59 10.53 2.89 9.62
CA ARG A 59 10.89 1.47 9.72
C ARG A 59 10.87 0.82 8.35
N SER A 60 11.62 -0.26 8.21
CA SER A 60 11.68 -1.03 6.98
C SER A 60 10.49 -1.98 6.88
N LEU A 61 9.94 -2.11 5.68
CA LEU A 61 8.93 -3.10 5.38
C LEU A 61 9.60 -4.38 4.86
N PRO A 62 8.94 -5.55 5.00
CA PRO A 62 9.51 -6.79 4.46
C PRO A 62 9.74 -6.70 2.96
N PRO A 63 10.77 -7.41 2.43
CA PRO A 63 11.01 -7.42 0.99
C PRO A 63 9.81 -7.89 0.17
N ASP A 64 8.97 -8.75 0.75
CA ASP A 64 7.76 -9.25 0.09
C ASP A 64 6.74 -8.16 -0.20
N SER A 65 6.85 -6.99 0.47
CA SER A 65 5.95 -5.85 0.20
C SER A 65 6.00 -5.43 -1.26
N GLU A 66 7.16 -5.53 -1.88
CA GLU A 66 7.36 -5.14 -3.28
C GLU A 66 6.82 -6.17 -4.26
N ARG A 67 6.44 -7.33 -3.75
CA ARG A 67 5.97 -8.45 -4.57
C ARG A 67 4.47 -8.69 -4.45
N CYS A 68 3.80 -7.90 -3.63
CA CYS A 68 2.36 -8.04 -3.48
C CYS A 68 1.67 -7.73 -4.80
N ARG A 69 0.70 -8.55 -5.16
CA ARG A 69 -0.01 -8.43 -6.42
C ARG A 69 -1.31 -7.66 -6.32
N THR A 70 -1.92 -7.68 -5.13
CA THR A 70 -3.23 -7.07 -4.93
C THR A 70 -3.19 -6.08 -3.78
N PRO A 71 -4.11 -5.10 -3.78
CA PRO A 71 -4.23 -4.17 -2.66
C PRO A 71 -4.44 -4.88 -1.32
N ARG A 72 -5.23 -5.95 -1.30
CA ARG A 72 -5.49 -6.70 -0.07
C ARG A 72 -4.21 -7.32 0.49
N GLU A 73 -3.43 -7.99 -0.36
CA GLU A 73 -2.16 -8.58 0.06
C GLU A 73 -1.22 -7.52 0.64
N PHE A 74 -1.16 -6.39 -0.03
CA PHE A 74 -0.28 -5.30 0.38
C PHE A 74 -0.70 -4.73 1.73
N LEU A 75 -1.99 -4.44 1.90
CA LEU A 75 -2.51 -3.93 3.17
C LEU A 75 -2.29 -4.92 4.30
N ASP A 76 -2.58 -6.19 4.06
CA ASP A 76 -2.40 -7.23 5.08
C ASP A 76 -0.95 -7.33 5.53
N LEU A 77 -0.02 -7.33 4.59
CA LEU A 77 1.40 -7.42 4.90
C LEU A 77 1.90 -6.18 5.64
N VAL A 78 1.54 -5.01 5.13
CA VAL A 78 1.96 -3.75 5.76
C VAL A 78 1.39 -3.64 7.17
N ASN A 79 0.12 -3.94 7.33
CA ASN A 79 -0.53 -3.84 8.64
C ASN A 79 0.01 -4.86 9.63
N SER A 80 0.32 -6.07 9.18
CA SER A 80 0.99 -7.05 10.03
C SER A 80 2.32 -6.53 10.54
N THR A 81 3.08 -5.86 9.68
CA THR A 81 4.38 -5.30 10.04
C THR A 81 4.22 -4.14 11.01
N LEU A 82 3.28 -3.23 10.74
CA LEU A 82 3.09 -2.04 11.56
C LEU A 82 2.55 -2.39 12.95
N THR A 83 1.69 -3.38 13.06
CA THR A 83 1.10 -3.77 14.34
C THR A 83 1.98 -4.72 15.13
N ALA A 84 2.78 -5.55 14.46
CA ALA A 84 3.65 -6.52 15.12
C ALA A 84 4.78 -5.86 15.90
N GLY A 85 5.16 -4.63 15.54
CA GLY A 85 6.21 -3.90 16.22
C GLY A 85 5.76 -3.09 17.41
N ALA A 86 4.48 -3.15 17.73
CA ALA A 86 3.90 -2.35 18.82
C ALA A 86 4.28 -2.88 20.20
#